data_fd04d1bdf7005f45feb7114306c510d0
#
_entry.id   fd04d1bdf7005f45feb7114306c510d0
#
_cell.length_a   1.000
_cell.length_b   1.000
_cell.length_c   1.000
_cell.angle_alpha   90.00
_cell.angle_beta   90.00
_cell.angle_gamma   90.00
#
_symmetry.space_group_name_H-M   'P 1'
#
loop_
_entity.id
_entity.type
_entity.pdbx_description
1 polymer ?
#
loop_
_entity_poly.entity_id
_entity_poly.type
_entity_poly.pdbx_seq_one_letter_code
_entity_poly.pdbx_strand_id
1 'polypeptide(L)'
;MKDLDAMDSMEKMLVQKAYQRHAPVNGSLELLPLCNMNCDMCYVRLSKAEMEQKGRLRTKEEWIRLAHQMKDAGTLFLLLTGGEPLLFPGFKELYIELQNMGMILTINTNGTLINEEWADFFQKYKPRRMNITLYGADDQAYEQLCHYPGGFQKTVNAVRLLRDREIDVKINGSITSKNEEDIRNILDIADDLDAAVNLDTYMYPASRERNKPFDEQSRMNPKDAAMAKKLIFQHQWGEEALREYQDHVISMVEDHPQNMQYSRHISCLAGNCSFTINWQGMMRPCVMQSQPEVNVFAEGFQRSWEMISAQTKEILINERCTECKYRPICNTCAAAALLETGDYEGIPKYICEYTKEFYKIMKERR
;
A
#
# COMPACT_ATOMS: atom_id res chain seq x y z
N MET A 1 3.56 -7.53 -9.20
CA MET A 1 3.85 -8.97 -8.95
C MET A 1 4.47 -9.24 -7.58
N LYS A 2 5.21 -8.29 -6.95
CA LYS A 2 5.83 -8.49 -5.61
C LYS A 2 4.81 -8.80 -4.50
N ASP A 3 3.57 -8.34 -4.58
CA ASP A 3 2.53 -8.69 -3.60
C ASP A 3 2.09 -10.16 -3.68
N LEU A 4 2.31 -10.80 -4.82
CA LEU A 4 1.99 -12.22 -5.00
C LEU A 4 3.00 -13.14 -4.27
N ASP A 5 4.26 -12.72 -4.11
CA ASP A 5 5.29 -13.56 -3.49
C ASP A 5 5.07 -13.77 -1.99
N ALA A 6 4.35 -12.84 -1.33
CA ALA A 6 3.96 -12.95 0.07
C ALA A 6 2.65 -13.74 0.32
N MET A 7 1.97 -14.17 -0.73
CA MET A 7 0.75 -14.98 -0.65
C MET A 7 1.09 -16.47 -0.60
N ASP A 8 0.23 -17.26 0.06
CA ASP A 8 0.34 -18.71 -0.05
C ASP A 8 -0.01 -19.19 -1.49
N SER A 9 0.28 -20.45 -1.79
CA SER A 9 0.10 -21.00 -3.14
C SER A 9 -1.35 -21.01 -3.59
N MET A 10 -2.31 -21.16 -2.67
CA MET A 10 -3.75 -21.15 -2.98
C MET A 10 -4.23 -19.73 -3.29
N GLU A 11 -3.81 -18.75 -2.48
CA GLU A 11 -4.13 -17.33 -2.71
C GLU A 11 -3.56 -16.87 -4.07
N LYS A 12 -2.30 -17.20 -4.37
CA LYS A 12 -1.68 -16.92 -5.69
C LYS A 12 -2.53 -17.45 -6.83
N MET A 13 -2.97 -18.70 -6.73
CA MET A 13 -3.81 -19.31 -7.76
C MET A 13 -5.15 -18.60 -7.92
N LEU A 14 -5.81 -18.25 -6.81
CA LEU A 14 -7.09 -17.52 -6.83
C LEU A 14 -6.94 -16.16 -7.48
N VAL A 15 -5.91 -15.38 -7.08
CA VAL A 15 -5.65 -14.06 -7.65
C VAL A 15 -5.29 -14.15 -9.13
N GLN A 16 -4.49 -15.14 -9.56
CA GLN A 16 -4.18 -15.34 -10.97
C GLN A 16 -5.43 -15.68 -11.81
N LYS A 17 -6.30 -16.54 -11.31
CA LYS A 17 -7.58 -16.84 -11.98
C LYS A 17 -8.51 -15.63 -12.04
N ALA A 18 -8.58 -14.86 -10.95
CA ALA A 18 -9.36 -13.63 -10.90
C ALA A 18 -8.82 -12.59 -11.90
N TYR A 19 -7.49 -12.43 -11.97
CA TYR A 19 -6.83 -11.56 -12.95
C TYR A 19 -7.20 -11.92 -14.39
N GLN A 20 -7.14 -13.21 -14.74
CA GLN A 20 -7.49 -13.68 -16.09
C GLN A 20 -8.97 -13.45 -16.43
N ARG A 21 -9.86 -13.48 -15.43
CA ARG A 21 -11.30 -13.32 -15.59
C ARG A 21 -11.79 -11.88 -15.36
N HIS A 22 -10.88 -10.97 -14.98
CA HIS A 22 -11.22 -9.62 -14.53
C HIS A 22 -12.26 -9.60 -13.42
N ALA A 23 -12.14 -10.53 -12.46
CA ALA A 23 -13.05 -10.63 -11.32
C ALA A 23 -12.51 -9.82 -10.13
N PRO A 24 -13.34 -9.03 -9.41
CA PRO A 24 -12.92 -8.12 -8.34
C PRO A 24 -12.65 -8.88 -7.02
N VAL A 25 -11.68 -9.79 -7.02
CA VAL A 25 -11.42 -10.68 -5.87
C VAL A 25 -10.80 -9.95 -4.68
N ASN A 26 -10.08 -8.84 -4.93
CA ASN A 26 -9.32 -8.11 -3.91
C ASN A 26 -9.75 -6.65 -3.84
N GLY A 27 -10.19 -6.19 -2.70
CA GLY A 27 -10.68 -4.83 -2.48
C GLY A 27 -10.01 -4.12 -1.31
N SER A 28 -10.00 -2.78 -1.35
CA SER A 28 -9.64 -1.93 -0.22
C SER A 28 -10.77 -0.96 0.06
N LEU A 29 -11.16 -0.82 1.34
CA LEU A 29 -12.11 0.19 1.79
C LEU A 29 -11.39 1.21 2.66
N GLU A 30 -11.35 2.45 2.19
CA GLU A 30 -10.91 3.59 3.00
C GLU A 30 -12.14 4.16 3.71
N LEU A 31 -12.39 3.71 4.95
CA LEU A 31 -13.64 3.96 5.68
C LEU A 31 -13.85 5.44 6.04
N LEU A 32 -12.74 6.17 6.27
CA LEU A 32 -12.76 7.58 6.65
C LEU A 32 -11.41 8.25 6.34
N PRO A 33 -11.41 9.60 6.14
CA PRO A 33 -10.17 10.36 5.98
C PRO A 33 -9.62 10.90 7.32
N LEU A 34 -10.33 10.70 8.44
CA LEU A 34 -9.94 11.18 9.75
C LEU A 34 -8.87 10.28 10.36
N CYS A 35 -7.87 10.88 11.00
CA CYS A 35 -6.81 10.17 11.70
C CYS A 35 -6.41 10.96 12.95
N ASN A 36 -5.98 10.24 13.99
CA ASN A 36 -5.40 10.84 15.18
C ASN A 36 -3.95 11.31 15.00
N MET A 37 -3.30 10.91 13.88
CA MET A 37 -1.99 11.40 13.45
C MET A 37 -2.12 12.40 12.31
N ASN A 38 -1.02 13.18 12.04
CA ASN A 38 -0.94 14.12 10.92
C ASN A 38 0.38 13.98 10.16
N CYS A 39 0.71 12.76 9.74
CA CYS A 39 1.98 12.44 9.09
C CYS A 39 2.21 13.29 7.82
N ASP A 40 3.44 13.73 7.62
CA ASP A 40 3.83 14.61 6.50
C ASP A 40 3.56 13.97 5.14
N MET A 41 3.84 12.67 5.00
CA MET A 41 3.64 11.93 3.76
C MET A 41 2.20 11.44 3.55
N CYS A 42 1.27 11.69 4.48
CA CYS A 42 -0.08 11.16 4.38
C CYS A 42 -0.86 11.76 3.20
N TYR A 43 -1.43 10.91 2.35
CA TYR A 43 -2.20 11.31 1.17
C TYR A 43 -3.71 11.38 1.39
N VAL A 44 -4.23 10.85 2.53
CA VAL A 44 -5.68 10.70 2.75
C VAL A 44 -6.22 11.55 3.91
N ARG A 45 -5.40 11.86 4.91
CA ARG A 45 -5.85 12.52 6.14
C ARG A 45 -6.44 13.91 5.88
N LEU A 46 -7.66 14.12 6.36
CA LEU A 46 -8.33 15.43 6.42
C LEU A 46 -8.66 15.78 7.87
N SER A 47 -8.79 17.07 8.15
CA SER A 47 -9.50 17.54 9.34
C SER A 47 -11.00 17.29 9.19
N LYS A 48 -11.74 17.33 10.30
CA LYS A 48 -13.19 17.18 10.29
C LYS A 48 -13.87 18.25 9.41
N ALA A 49 -13.43 19.50 9.50
CA ALA A 49 -13.96 20.58 8.69
C ALA A 49 -13.72 20.41 7.19
N GLU A 50 -12.51 19.96 6.79
CA GLU A 50 -12.21 19.67 5.38
C GLU A 50 -13.02 18.48 4.86
N MET A 51 -13.20 17.46 5.67
CA MET A 51 -14.06 16.31 5.33
C MET A 51 -15.51 16.73 5.10
N GLU A 52 -16.07 17.51 6.02
CA GLU A 52 -17.47 18.00 5.94
C GLU A 52 -17.72 18.89 4.70
N GLN A 53 -16.71 19.65 4.26
CA GLN A 53 -16.77 20.42 3.01
C GLN A 53 -16.80 19.53 1.77
N LYS A 54 -16.16 18.34 1.82
CA LYS A 54 -16.08 17.39 0.70
C LYS A 54 -17.22 16.37 0.69
N GLY A 55 -17.99 16.26 1.78
CA GLY A 55 -19.09 15.32 1.90
C GLY A 55 -19.27 14.81 3.34
N ARG A 56 -19.96 13.69 3.47
CA ARG A 56 -20.16 12.99 4.73
C ARG A 56 -19.56 11.60 4.72
N LEU A 57 -19.26 11.08 5.88
CA LEU A 57 -18.91 9.66 6.01
C LEU A 57 -20.10 8.77 5.61
N ARG A 58 -19.80 7.65 5.00
CA ARG A 58 -20.77 6.58 4.82
C ARG A 58 -21.02 5.89 6.15
N THR A 59 -22.26 5.47 6.38
CA THR A 59 -22.61 4.74 7.61
C THR A 59 -22.17 3.28 7.50
N LYS A 60 -22.08 2.57 8.63
CA LYS A 60 -21.78 1.13 8.62
C LYS A 60 -22.83 0.34 7.82
N GLU A 61 -24.11 0.74 7.86
CA GLU A 61 -25.19 0.10 7.11
C GLU A 61 -25.03 0.30 5.60
N GLU A 62 -24.54 1.47 5.16
CA GLU A 62 -24.21 1.71 3.76
C GLU A 62 -23.06 0.78 3.32
N TRP A 63 -21.98 0.68 4.11
CA TRP A 63 -20.87 -0.24 3.84
C TRP A 63 -21.28 -1.71 3.84
N ILE A 64 -22.14 -2.14 4.78
CA ILE A 64 -22.65 -3.52 4.84
C ILE A 64 -23.47 -3.83 3.58
N ARG A 65 -24.37 -2.94 3.16
CA ARG A 65 -25.13 -3.15 1.90
C ARG A 65 -24.23 -3.25 0.68
N LEU A 66 -23.19 -2.44 0.62
CA LEU A 66 -22.19 -2.51 -0.45
C LEU A 66 -21.42 -3.83 -0.40
N ALA A 67 -21.03 -4.27 0.80
CA ALA A 67 -20.30 -5.52 0.99
C ALA A 67 -21.07 -6.76 0.52
N HIS A 68 -22.39 -6.79 0.66
CA HIS A 68 -23.20 -7.84 0.05
C HIS A 68 -23.05 -7.88 -1.47
N GLN A 69 -23.09 -6.72 -2.14
CA GLN A 69 -22.87 -6.64 -3.59
C GLN A 69 -21.43 -7.07 -3.97
N MET A 70 -20.44 -6.69 -3.16
CA MET A 70 -19.04 -7.11 -3.35
C MET A 70 -18.90 -8.63 -3.25
N LYS A 71 -19.52 -9.24 -2.23
CA LYS A 71 -19.56 -10.70 -2.06
C LYS A 71 -20.19 -11.38 -3.27
N ASP A 72 -21.34 -10.89 -3.72
CA ASP A 72 -22.06 -11.46 -4.88
C ASP A 72 -21.24 -11.37 -6.17
N ALA A 73 -20.39 -10.32 -6.30
CA ALA A 73 -19.44 -10.15 -7.39
C ALA A 73 -18.14 -10.96 -7.24
N GLY A 74 -17.95 -11.67 -6.11
CA GLY A 74 -16.80 -12.55 -5.87
C GLY A 74 -15.64 -11.93 -5.11
N THR A 75 -15.83 -10.76 -4.46
CA THR A 75 -14.80 -10.17 -3.58
C THR A 75 -14.59 -11.08 -2.37
N LEU A 76 -13.36 -11.51 -2.17
CA LEU A 76 -12.94 -12.40 -1.09
C LEU A 76 -11.98 -11.73 -0.12
N PHE A 77 -10.94 -11.08 -0.62
CA PHE A 77 -9.93 -10.41 0.20
C PHE A 77 -10.28 -8.94 0.34
N LEU A 78 -10.32 -8.44 1.57
CA LEU A 78 -10.68 -7.06 1.83
C LEU A 78 -9.74 -6.41 2.84
N LEU A 79 -9.12 -5.32 2.40
CA LEU A 79 -8.32 -4.45 3.24
C LEU A 79 -9.19 -3.32 3.82
N LEU A 80 -9.24 -3.21 5.14
CA LEU A 80 -9.84 -2.07 5.83
C LEU A 80 -8.76 -1.05 6.18
N THR A 81 -8.95 0.18 5.74
CA THR A 81 -7.98 1.27 5.88
C THR A 81 -8.69 2.64 5.90
N GLY A 82 -7.95 3.71 5.65
CA GLY A 82 -8.45 5.07 5.59
C GLY A 82 -7.41 6.03 6.16
N GLY A 83 -7.84 7.01 6.98
CA GLY A 83 -6.96 7.70 7.90
C GLY A 83 -6.55 6.73 9.01
N GLU A 84 -7.36 6.62 10.08
CA GLU A 84 -7.24 5.55 11.06
C GLU A 84 -8.55 4.77 11.13
N PRO A 85 -8.61 3.53 10.60
CA PRO A 85 -9.89 2.80 10.48
C PRO A 85 -10.57 2.50 11.82
N LEU A 86 -9.80 2.37 12.92
CA LEU A 86 -10.36 2.11 14.25
C LEU A 86 -11.13 3.33 14.81
N LEU A 87 -11.02 4.50 14.20
CA LEU A 87 -11.86 5.67 14.49
C LEU A 87 -13.22 5.63 13.78
N PHE A 88 -13.45 4.68 12.88
CA PHE A 88 -14.71 4.63 12.13
C PHE A 88 -15.88 4.26 13.05
N PRO A 89 -16.96 5.08 13.12
CA PRO A 89 -18.11 4.78 13.96
C PRO A 89 -18.78 3.46 13.57
N GLY A 90 -18.81 2.49 14.49
CA GLY A 90 -19.36 1.17 14.22
C GLY A 90 -18.37 0.21 13.52
N PHE A 91 -17.06 0.45 13.66
CA PHE A 91 -16.03 -0.42 13.07
C PHE A 91 -16.19 -1.89 13.50
N LYS A 92 -16.38 -2.16 14.80
CA LYS A 92 -16.49 -3.53 15.31
C LYS A 92 -17.67 -4.29 14.68
N GLU A 93 -18.82 -3.64 14.57
CA GLU A 93 -20.02 -4.23 13.97
C GLU A 93 -19.84 -4.45 12.46
N LEU A 94 -19.29 -3.47 11.73
CA LEU A 94 -18.97 -3.63 10.31
C LEU A 94 -18.00 -4.78 10.11
N TYR A 95 -16.94 -4.85 10.90
CA TYR A 95 -15.91 -5.89 10.82
C TYR A 95 -16.51 -7.30 11.00
N ILE A 96 -17.36 -7.48 12.02
CA ILE A 96 -18.03 -8.77 12.29
C ILE A 96 -18.92 -9.17 11.11
N GLU A 97 -19.70 -8.23 10.56
CA GLU A 97 -20.56 -8.52 9.41
C GLU A 97 -19.77 -8.93 8.16
N LEU A 98 -18.64 -8.25 7.89
CA LEU A 98 -17.75 -8.63 6.78
C LEU A 98 -17.17 -10.05 6.97
N GLN A 99 -16.78 -10.43 8.19
CA GLN A 99 -16.34 -11.80 8.48
C GLN A 99 -17.48 -12.82 8.34
N ASN A 100 -18.68 -12.50 8.81
CA ASN A 100 -19.86 -13.36 8.66
C ASN A 100 -20.24 -13.59 7.19
N MET A 101 -19.90 -12.63 6.30
CA MET A 101 -20.06 -12.80 4.85
C MET A 101 -19.00 -13.74 4.24
N GLY A 102 -17.99 -14.16 5.01
CA GLY A 102 -16.88 -15.01 4.56
C GLY A 102 -15.72 -14.24 3.93
N MET A 103 -15.64 -12.92 4.11
CA MET A 103 -14.52 -12.13 3.62
C MET A 103 -13.27 -12.33 4.47
N ILE A 104 -12.11 -12.40 3.83
CA ILE A 104 -10.80 -12.53 4.47
C ILE A 104 -10.26 -11.11 4.70
N LEU A 105 -10.23 -10.68 5.96
CA LEU A 105 -9.98 -9.28 6.32
C LEU A 105 -8.51 -9.04 6.70
N THR A 106 -7.94 -7.98 6.14
CA THR A 106 -6.67 -7.37 6.55
C THR A 106 -6.95 -5.94 7.00
N ILE A 107 -6.20 -5.44 7.98
CA ILE A 107 -6.39 -4.09 8.50
C ILE A 107 -5.06 -3.34 8.40
N ASN A 108 -5.09 -2.11 7.84
CA ASN A 108 -3.99 -1.16 7.94
C ASN A 108 -4.32 -0.14 9.02
N THR A 109 -3.51 -0.06 10.08
CA THR A 109 -3.67 0.86 11.20
C THR A 109 -2.33 1.44 11.63
N ASN A 110 -2.36 2.62 12.27
CA ASN A 110 -1.18 3.15 12.95
C ASN A 110 -0.92 2.49 14.31
N GLY A 111 -1.83 1.64 14.78
CA GLY A 111 -1.71 0.85 16.00
C GLY A 111 -1.97 1.61 17.32
N THR A 112 -1.91 2.95 17.33
CA THR A 112 -1.91 3.74 18.57
C THR A 112 -3.20 3.69 19.39
N LEU A 113 -4.28 3.18 18.82
CA LEU A 113 -5.57 2.99 19.49
C LEU A 113 -5.76 1.57 20.04
N ILE A 114 -4.84 0.65 19.70
CA ILE A 114 -4.94 -0.74 20.12
C ILE A 114 -4.51 -0.84 21.58
N ASN A 115 -5.46 -1.19 22.43
CA ASN A 115 -5.33 -1.52 23.84
C ASN A 115 -5.77 -2.96 24.08
N GLU A 116 -5.86 -3.39 25.33
CA GLU A 116 -6.32 -4.75 25.71
C GLU A 116 -7.70 -5.08 25.11
N GLU A 117 -8.66 -4.14 25.18
CA GLU A 117 -10.01 -4.34 24.64
C GLU A 117 -10.00 -4.61 23.13
N TRP A 118 -9.21 -3.85 22.36
CA TRP A 118 -9.05 -4.06 20.92
C TRP A 118 -8.31 -5.37 20.62
N ALA A 119 -7.28 -5.68 21.39
CA ALA A 119 -6.52 -6.92 21.21
C ALA A 119 -7.39 -8.15 21.51
N ASP A 120 -8.22 -8.13 22.56
CA ASP A 120 -9.19 -9.18 22.88
C ASP A 120 -10.28 -9.31 21.80
N PHE A 121 -10.74 -8.18 21.26
CA PHE A 121 -11.65 -8.20 20.13
C PHE A 121 -11.04 -8.92 18.91
N PHE A 122 -9.82 -8.59 18.53
CA PHE A 122 -9.14 -9.23 17.40
C PHE A 122 -8.68 -10.66 17.72
N GLN A 123 -8.48 -11.02 18.98
CA GLN A 123 -8.28 -12.42 19.37
C GLN A 123 -9.53 -13.26 19.07
N LYS A 124 -10.71 -12.73 19.41
CA LYS A 124 -11.99 -13.38 19.16
C LYS A 124 -12.37 -13.41 17.67
N TYR A 125 -12.11 -12.32 16.96
CA TYR A 125 -12.43 -12.14 15.55
C TYR A 125 -11.13 -11.92 14.77
N LYS A 126 -10.32 -13.00 14.64
CA LYS A 126 -8.97 -12.89 14.07
C LYS A 126 -9.01 -12.35 12.63
N PRO A 127 -8.28 -11.26 12.32
CA PRO A 127 -8.00 -10.88 10.96
C PRO A 127 -7.03 -11.88 10.31
N ARG A 128 -6.98 -11.90 9.00
CA ARG A 128 -5.90 -12.59 8.30
C ARG A 128 -4.54 -12.00 8.67
N ARG A 129 -4.47 -10.67 8.76
CA ARG A 129 -3.27 -9.92 9.13
C ARG A 129 -3.59 -8.52 9.61
N MET A 130 -2.81 -8.02 10.56
CA MET A 130 -2.76 -6.61 10.94
C MET A 130 -1.48 -6.00 10.36
N ASN A 131 -1.62 -5.02 9.48
CA ASN A 131 -0.51 -4.22 9.00
C ASN A 131 -0.42 -2.98 9.90
N ILE A 132 0.65 -2.87 10.68
CA ILE A 132 0.88 -1.74 11.59
C ILE A 132 2.04 -0.91 11.05
N THR A 133 1.85 0.40 10.92
CA THR A 133 2.91 1.26 10.42
C THR A 133 3.79 1.75 11.56
N LEU A 134 5.10 1.45 11.48
CA LEU A 134 6.14 1.97 12.37
C LEU A 134 6.93 3.06 11.61
N TYR A 135 6.87 4.28 12.13
CA TYR A 135 7.39 5.46 11.44
C TYR A 135 8.80 5.88 11.86
N GLY A 136 9.34 5.29 12.92
CA GLY A 136 10.66 5.58 13.47
C GLY A 136 10.97 4.66 14.63
N ALA A 137 12.14 4.85 15.22
CA ALA A 137 12.66 4.02 16.31
C ALA A 137 12.42 4.61 17.70
N ASP A 138 11.84 5.81 17.79
CA ASP A 138 11.56 6.52 19.03
C ASP A 138 10.40 7.52 18.93
N ASP A 139 10.05 8.15 20.04
CA ASP A 139 9.01 9.17 20.10
C ASP A 139 9.40 10.49 19.41
N GLN A 140 10.69 10.78 19.27
CA GLN A 140 11.16 11.97 18.56
C GLN A 140 10.86 11.88 17.06
N ALA A 141 11.11 10.71 16.44
CA ALA A 141 10.75 10.46 15.05
C ALA A 141 9.21 10.57 14.84
N TYR A 142 8.41 10.05 15.78
CA TYR A 142 6.95 10.16 15.71
C TYR A 142 6.45 11.60 15.87
N GLU A 143 7.07 12.41 16.71
CA GLU A 143 6.71 13.82 16.87
C GLU A 143 7.05 14.61 15.60
N GLN A 144 8.23 14.38 15.02
CA GLN A 144 8.71 15.10 13.83
C GLN A 144 8.00 14.72 12.54
N LEU A 145 7.69 13.42 12.35
CA LEU A 145 7.14 12.90 11.10
C LEU A 145 5.61 12.76 11.13
N CYS A 146 5.07 12.34 12.28
CA CYS A 146 3.65 12.04 12.42
C CYS A 146 2.90 13.11 13.22
N HIS A 147 3.61 14.07 13.82
CA HIS A 147 3.05 15.08 14.72
C HIS A 147 2.20 14.46 15.85
N TYR A 148 2.72 13.36 16.42
CA TYR A 148 2.01 12.59 17.45
C TYR A 148 2.97 12.12 18.57
N PRO A 149 3.20 12.95 19.59
CA PRO A 149 4.04 12.61 20.74
C PRO A 149 3.57 11.34 21.46
N GLY A 150 4.51 10.48 21.87
CA GLY A 150 4.21 9.21 22.54
C GLY A 150 3.63 8.12 21.61
N GLY A 151 3.68 8.35 20.30
CA GLY A 151 3.15 7.42 19.29
C GLY A 151 3.96 6.15 19.16
N PHE A 152 5.28 6.24 19.28
CA PHE A 152 6.17 5.10 19.19
C PHE A 152 5.84 4.03 20.23
N GLN A 153 5.80 4.40 21.52
CA GLN A 153 5.51 3.47 22.61
C GLN A 153 4.13 2.81 22.43
N LYS A 154 3.12 3.57 22.02
CA LYS A 154 1.77 3.03 21.78
C LYS A 154 1.77 2.03 20.63
N THR A 155 2.47 2.33 19.53
CA THR A 155 2.56 1.44 18.34
C THR A 155 3.29 0.15 18.69
N VAL A 156 4.45 0.22 19.35
CA VAL A 156 5.21 -0.96 19.78
C VAL A 156 4.40 -1.81 20.76
N ASN A 157 3.72 -1.18 21.72
CA ASN A 157 2.86 -1.89 22.66
C ASN A 157 1.69 -2.59 21.95
N ALA A 158 1.09 -1.95 20.94
CA ALA A 158 0.03 -2.56 20.13
C ALA A 158 0.51 -3.83 19.42
N VAL A 159 1.73 -3.80 18.84
CA VAL A 159 2.31 -4.99 18.21
C VAL A 159 2.47 -6.13 19.23
N ARG A 160 3.01 -5.84 20.42
CA ARG A 160 3.16 -6.84 21.49
C ARG A 160 1.81 -7.44 21.88
N LEU A 161 0.81 -6.61 22.20
CA LEU A 161 -0.52 -7.07 22.58
C LEU A 161 -1.17 -7.99 21.55
N LEU A 162 -0.96 -7.72 20.27
CA LEU A 162 -1.50 -8.53 19.17
C LEU A 162 -0.69 -9.82 19.01
N ARG A 163 0.64 -9.76 19.09
CA ARG A 163 1.51 -10.94 18.99
C ARG A 163 1.27 -11.92 20.17
N ASP A 164 1.11 -11.40 21.39
CA ASP A 164 0.78 -12.20 22.58
C ASP A 164 -0.56 -12.96 22.43
N ARG A 165 -1.43 -12.51 21.52
CA ARG A 165 -2.71 -13.16 21.17
C ARG A 165 -2.65 -13.97 19.87
N GLU A 166 -1.45 -14.25 19.38
CA GLU A 166 -1.21 -15.03 18.16
C GLU A 166 -1.90 -14.41 16.92
N ILE A 167 -1.97 -13.09 16.85
CA ILE A 167 -2.45 -12.37 15.67
C ILE A 167 -1.27 -12.14 14.74
N ASP A 168 -1.46 -12.46 13.44
CA ASP A 168 -0.44 -12.18 12.42
C ASP A 168 -0.27 -10.67 12.24
N VAL A 169 0.89 -10.15 12.61
CA VAL A 169 1.24 -8.73 12.49
C VAL A 169 2.37 -8.57 11.50
N LYS A 170 2.19 -7.62 10.57
CA LYS A 170 3.25 -7.15 9.69
C LYS A 170 3.51 -5.67 9.97
N ILE A 171 4.74 -5.34 10.28
CA ILE A 171 5.20 -3.97 10.40
C ILE A 171 5.44 -3.42 8.99
N ASN A 172 4.83 -2.27 8.67
CA ASN A 172 5.12 -1.50 7.48
C ASN A 172 5.82 -0.20 7.87
N GLY A 173 6.76 0.28 7.05
CA GLY A 173 7.39 1.58 7.23
C GLY A 173 7.55 2.31 5.92
N SER A 174 7.17 3.60 5.91
CA SER A 174 7.52 4.51 4.82
C SER A 174 8.78 5.27 5.21
N ILE A 175 9.86 5.01 4.49
CA ILE A 175 11.15 5.65 4.72
C ILE A 175 11.22 6.96 3.95
N THR A 176 11.56 8.02 4.68
CA THR A 176 11.65 9.41 4.22
C THR A 176 13.02 9.97 4.60
N SER A 177 13.32 11.18 4.17
CA SER A 177 14.52 11.90 4.61
C SER A 177 14.54 12.26 6.11
N LYS A 178 13.43 12.06 6.82
CA LYS A 178 13.32 12.33 8.26
C LYS A 178 13.51 11.11 9.16
N ASN A 179 13.47 9.90 8.60
CA ASN A 179 13.61 8.65 9.36
C ASN A 179 14.52 7.62 8.65
N GLU A 180 15.29 8.03 7.64
CA GLU A 180 16.20 7.11 6.94
C GLU A 180 17.30 6.56 7.85
N GLU A 181 17.72 7.33 8.85
CA GLU A 181 18.70 6.90 9.85
C GLU A 181 18.16 5.81 10.80
N ASP A 182 16.83 5.70 10.93
CA ASP A 182 16.16 4.72 11.79
C ASP A 182 15.99 3.34 11.17
N ILE A 183 16.34 3.15 9.90
CA ILE A 183 16.07 1.90 9.16
C ILE A 183 16.52 0.66 9.95
N ARG A 184 17.76 0.63 10.44
CA ARG A 184 18.30 -0.51 11.19
C ARG A 184 17.54 -0.75 12.47
N ASN A 185 17.29 0.32 13.23
CA ASN A 185 16.57 0.23 14.51
C ASN A 185 15.13 -0.24 14.30
N ILE A 186 14.46 0.20 13.23
CA ILE A 186 13.09 -0.28 12.89
C ILE A 186 13.12 -1.79 12.57
N LEU A 187 14.12 -2.25 11.84
CA LEU A 187 14.28 -3.67 11.49
C LEU A 187 14.58 -4.50 12.75
N ASP A 188 15.50 -4.06 13.61
CA ASP A 188 15.81 -4.71 14.89
C ASP A 188 14.58 -4.79 15.81
N ILE A 189 13.79 -3.70 15.90
CA ILE A 189 12.51 -3.69 16.66
C ILE A 189 11.52 -4.71 16.10
N ALA A 190 11.45 -4.85 14.77
CA ALA A 190 10.55 -5.82 14.15
C ALA A 190 10.99 -7.27 14.46
N ASP A 191 12.30 -7.53 14.45
CA ASP A 191 12.88 -8.83 14.81
C ASP A 191 12.62 -9.15 16.30
N ASP A 192 12.83 -8.17 17.19
CA ASP A 192 12.55 -8.31 18.64
C ASP A 192 11.06 -8.59 18.95
N LEU A 193 10.17 -8.11 18.09
CA LEU A 193 8.72 -8.31 18.18
C LEU A 193 8.24 -9.57 17.46
N ASP A 194 9.14 -10.34 16.86
CA ASP A 194 8.80 -11.50 16.00
C ASP A 194 7.72 -11.13 14.96
N ALA A 195 7.87 -9.97 14.32
CA ALA A 195 6.92 -9.45 13.34
C ALA A 195 7.56 -9.32 11.96
N ALA A 196 6.87 -9.82 10.94
CA ALA A 196 7.30 -9.58 9.56
C ALA A 196 7.39 -8.08 9.29
N VAL A 197 8.39 -7.61 8.52
CA VAL A 197 8.58 -6.19 8.23
C VAL A 197 8.75 -5.91 6.74
N ASN A 198 8.14 -4.80 6.30
CA ASN A 198 8.36 -4.24 4.97
C ASN A 198 8.58 -2.74 5.05
N LEU A 199 9.78 -2.31 4.71
CA LEU A 199 10.11 -0.89 4.59
C LEU A 199 10.12 -0.48 3.12
N ASP A 200 9.31 0.54 2.79
CA ASP A 200 9.27 1.09 1.44
C ASP A 200 10.00 2.43 1.39
N THR A 201 10.96 2.52 0.48
CA THR A 201 11.78 3.71 0.25
C THR A 201 11.30 4.55 -0.92
N TYR A 202 10.34 4.04 -1.70
CA TYR A 202 9.69 4.78 -2.75
C TYR A 202 8.41 5.45 -2.24
N MET A 203 8.33 6.76 -2.37
CA MET A 203 7.14 7.52 -2.00
C MET A 203 6.49 8.13 -3.25
N TYR A 204 5.19 7.90 -3.39
CA TYR A 204 4.39 8.54 -4.43
C TYR A 204 4.19 10.04 -4.12
N PRO A 205 4.01 10.88 -5.15
CA PRO A 205 3.54 12.24 -4.94
C PRO A 205 2.23 12.27 -4.16
N ALA A 206 2.01 13.34 -3.39
CA ALA A 206 0.71 13.56 -2.79
C ALA A 206 -0.36 13.71 -3.86
N SER A 207 -1.45 13.03 -3.64
CA SER A 207 -2.60 13.04 -4.53
C SER A 207 -3.87 12.96 -3.73
N ARG A 208 -4.99 13.22 -4.37
CA ARG A 208 -6.31 13.03 -3.79
C ARG A 208 -6.63 14.07 -2.71
N GLU A 209 -6.82 13.63 -1.44
CA GLU A 209 -7.31 14.50 -0.36
C GLU A 209 -6.28 15.56 0.04
N ARG A 210 -5.01 15.18 0.07
CA ARG A 210 -3.90 16.08 0.41
C ARG A 210 -2.96 16.25 -0.79
N ASN A 211 -2.95 17.42 -1.39
CA ASN A 211 -2.02 17.76 -2.48
C ASN A 211 -0.87 18.60 -1.90
N LYS A 212 0.20 17.95 -1.44
CA LYS A 212 1.40 18.57 -0.92
C LYS A 212 2.56 18.41 -1.90
N PRO A 213 3.48 19.41 -2.01
CA PRO A 213 4.75 19.26 -2.71
C PRO A 213 5.60 18.11 -2.13
N PHE A 214 6.52 17.57 -2.92
CA PHE A 214 7.38 16.44 -2.50
C PHE A 214 8.30 16.77 -1.33
N ASP A 215 8.83 17.99 -1.26
CA ASP A 215 9.65 18.46 -0.16
C ASP A 215 8.89 18.51 1.17
N GLU A 216 7.62 18.89 1.15
CA GLU A 216 6.74 18.85 2.32
C GLU A 216 6.42 17.41 2.76
N GLN A 217 6.51 16.43 1.84
CA GLN A 217 6.31 15.02 2.13
C GLN A 217 7.56 14.33 2.65
N SER A 218 8.68 15.01 2.74
CA SER A 218 9.97 14.44 3.16
C SER A 218 10.47 13.31 2.24
N ARG A 219 10.13 13.36 0.95
CA ARG A 219 10.54 12.36 -0.04
C ARG A 219 12.06 12.40 -0.22
N MET A 220 12.70 11.24 -0.11
CA MET A 220 14.13 11.10 -0.40
C MET A 220 14.42 11.34 -1.88
N ASN A 221 15.65 11.78 -2.21
CA ASN A 221 16.07 11.75 -3.60
C ASN A 221 16.25 10.30 -4.11
N PRO A 222 16.25 10.06 -5.42
CA PRO A 222 16.30 8.73 -5.99
C PRO A 222 17.50 7.88 -5.57
N LYS A 223 18.68 8.49 -5.39
CA LYS A 223 19.90 7.80 -4.99
C LYS A 223 19.83 7.33 -3.54
N ASP A 224 19.43 8.21 -2.62
CA ASP A 224 19.32 7.88 -1.19
C ASP A 224 18.24 6.81 -0.97
N ALA A 225 17.10 6.93 -1.66
CA ALA A 225 16.04 5.92 -1.63
C ALA A 225 16.54 4.53 -2.11
N ALA A 226 17.39 4.51 -3.16
CA ALA A 226 17.98 3.27 -3.66
C ALA A 226 19.05 2.70 -2.70
N MET A 227 19.86 3.56 -2.07
CA MET A 227 20.81 3.15 -1.03
C MET A 227 20.11 2.57 0.20
N ALA A 228 19.07 3.25 0.68
CA ALA A 228 18.22 2.78 1.77
C ALA A 228 17.62 1.40 1.45
N LYS A 229 17.18 1.17 0.20
CA LYS A 229 16.65 -0.14 -0.20
C LYS A 229 17.70 -1.25 -0.16
N LYS A 230 18.95 -0.98 -0.58
CA LYS A 230 20.06 -1.93 -0.45
C LYS A 230 20.35 -2.24 1.02
N LEU A 231 20.36 -1.24 1.89
CA LEU A 231 20.56 -1.40 3.33
C LEU A 231 19.49 -2.32 3.95
N ILE A 232 18.22 -2.12 3.59
CA ILE A 232 17.11 -2.97 4.04
C ILE A 232 17.34 -4.42 3.61
N PHE A 233 17.68 -4.67 2.35
CA PHE A 233 17.94 -6.01 1.85
C PHE A 233 19.15 -6.67 2.54
N GLN A 234 20.22 -5.90 2.76
CA GLN A 234 21.42 -6.37 3.46
C GLN A 234 21.10 -6.84 4.88
N HIS A 235 20.28 -6.08 5.62
CA HIS A 235 19.84 -6.44 6.97
C HIS A 235 18.96 -7.70 6.95
N GLN A 236 17.93 -7.73 6.08
CA GLN A 236 16.93 -8.80 6.06
C GLN A 236 17.46 -10.13 5.52
N TRP A 237 18.36 -10.11 4.55
CA TRP A 237 18.79 -11.31 3.83
C TRP A 237 20.22 -11.73 4.13
N GLY A 238 21.02 -10.83 4.68
CA GLY A 238 22.45 -11.02 4.86
C GLY A 238 23.25 -10.85 3.57
N GLU A 239 24.58 -10.91 3.70
CA GLU A 239 25.51 -10.58 2.63
C GLU A 239 25.50 -11.57 1.46
N GLU A 240 25.28 -12.86 1.74
CA GLU A 240 25.31 -13.91 0.71
C GLU A 240 24.08 -13.82 -0.20
N ALA A 241 22.88 -13.80 0.37
CA ALA A 241 21.63 -13.66 -0.39
C ALA A 241 21.53 -12.31 -1.10
N LEU A 242 22.09 -11.23 -0.50
CA LEU A 242 22.18 -9.94 -1.18
C LEU A 242 23.07 -10.03 -2.44
N ARG A 243 24.23 -10.75 -2.37
CA ARG A 243 25.11 -10.95 -3.54
C ARG A 243 24.40 -11.72 -4.65
N GLU A 244 23.70 -12.78 -4.31
CA GLU A 244 22.91 -13.54 -5.30
C GLU A 244 21.85 -12.65 -5.97
N TYR A 245 21.18 -11.83 -5.18
CA TYR A 245 20.21 -10.88 -5.71
C TYR A 245 20.84 -9.79 -6.58
N GLN A 246 22.04 -9.30 -6.21
CA GLN A 246 22.80 -8.36 -7.03
C GLN A 246 23.15 -8.97 -8.40
N ASP A 247 23.67 -10.21 -8.42
CA ASP A 247 23.97 -10.92 -9.67
C ASP A 247 22.71 -11.11 -10.52
N HIS A 248 21.59 -11.45 -9.90
CA HIS A 248 20.31 -11.56 -10.59
C HIS A 248 19.83 -10.21 -11.20
N VAL A 249 19.91 -9.11 -10.44
CA VAL A 249 19.55 -7.77 -10.94
C VAL A 249 20.46 -7.34 -12.11
N ILE A 250 21.75 -7.64 -12.04
CA ILE A 250 22.71 -7.33 -13.10
C ILE A 250 22.37 -8.14 -14.36
N SER A 251 22.18 -9.44 -14.23
CA SER A 251 21.79 -10.31 -15.35
C SER A 251 20.48 -9.87 -16.00
N MET A 252 19.47 -9.54 -15.21
CA MET A 252 18.18 -9.04 -15.76
C MET A 252 18.33 -7.82 -16.67
N VAL A 253 19.33 -6.98 -16.45
CA VAL A 253 19.57 -5.76 -17.23
C VAL A 253 20.58 -5.97 -18.36
N GLU A 254 21.68 -6.72 -18.12
CA GLU A 254 22.78 -6.91 -19.08
C GLU A 254 22.46 -7.99 -20.13
N ASP A 255 21.79 -9.08 -19.70
CA ASP A 255 21.39 -10.18 -20.57
C ASP A 255 20.00 -9.96 -21.19
N HIS A 256 19.42 -8.76 -20.99
CA HIS A 256 18.10 -8.45 -21.51
C HIS A 256 18.07 -8.52 -23.03
N PRO A 257 17.19 -9.35 -23.64
CA PRO A 257 17.10 -9.47 -25.09
C PRO A 257 16.79 -8.11 -25.73
N GLN A 258 17.66 -7.66 -26.64
CA GLN A 258 17.55 -6.34 -27.30
C GLN A 258 16.23 -6.14 -28.09
N ASN A 259 15.52 -7.23 -28.41
CA ASN A 259 14.29 -7.22 -29.19
C ASN A 259 13.04 -7.52 -28.33
N MET A 260 13.15 -7.53 -27.00
CA MET A 260 12.01 -7.79 -26.14
C MET A 260 11.13 -6.55 -26.02
N GLN A 261 9.90 -6.64 -26.48
CA GLN A 261 8.89 -5.60 -26.29
C GLN A 261 7.96 -5.94 -25.14
N TYR A 262 7.82 -5.03 -24.20
CA TYR A 262 6.86 -5.14 -23.11
C TYR A 262 5.52 -4.51 -23.50
N SER A 263 4.44 -5.02 -22.93
CA SER A 263 3.13 -4.41 -23.10
C SER A 263 3.11 -2.97 -22.56
N ARG A 264 2.38 -2.10 -23.24
CA ARG A 264 2.05 -0.75 -22.77
C ARG A 264 0.90 -0.75 -21.76
N HIS A 265 0.11 -1.81 -21.67
CA HIS A 265 -1.01 -1.91 -20.77
C HIS A 265 -0.56 -2.14 -19.32
N ILE A 266 -1.41 -1.75 -18.37
CA ILE A 266 -1.20 -2.02 -16.97
C ILE A 266 -1.17 -3.53 -16.73
N SER A 267 -0.07 -4.03 -16.14
CA SER A 267 0.14 -5.45 -15.85
C SER A 267 -0.02 -5.80 -14.37
N CYS A 268 -0.31 -4.82 -13.51
CA CYS A 268 -0.57 -5.05 -12.08
C CYS A 268 -2.04 -5.46 -11.82
N LEU A 269 -2.38 -5.70 -10.55
CA LEU A 269 -3.73 -6.13 -10.16
C LEU A 269 -4.78 -5.02 -10.29
N ALA A 270 -4.35 -3.74 -10.31
CA ALA A 270 -5.22 -2.56 -10.34
C ALA A 270 -6.20 -2.59 -11.52
N GLY A 271 -7.50 -2.54 -11.27
CA GLY A 271 -8.57 -2.62 -12.28
C GLY A 271 -8.68 -3.96 -13.03
N ASN A 272 -7.73 -4.88 -12.81
CA ASN A 272 -7.76 -6.23 -13.39
C ASN A 272 -8.44 -7.24 -12.46
N CYS A 273 -8.12 -7.21 -11.18
CA CYS A 273 -8.77 -8.02 -10.13
C CYS A 273 -8.74 -7.36 -8.75
N SER A 274 -8.27 -6.13 -8.67
CA SER A 274 -8.29 -5.33 -7.43
C SER A 274 -8.87 -3.94 -7.67
N PHE A 275 -9.44 -3.38 -6.60
CA PHE A 275 -10.03 -2.04 -6.57
C PHE A 275 -9.82 -1.39 -5.20
N THR A 276 -10.00 -0.06 -5.15
CA THR A 276 -10.09 0.71 -3.91
C THR A 276 -11.37 1.55 -3.92
N ILE A 277 -12.10 1.58 -2.81
CA ILE A 277 -13.25 2.47 -2.63
C ILE A 277 -12.93 3.41 -1.48
N ASN A 278 -12.96 4.72 -1.75
CA ASN A 278 -12.69 5.71 -0.73
C ASN A 278 -13.93 5.99 0.15
N TRP A 279 -13.75 6.77 1.21
CA TRP A 279 -14.78 7.15 2.17
C TRP A 279 -16.02 7.84 1.57
N GLN A 280 -15.89 8.42 0.38
CA GLN A 280 -17.03 9.02 -0.37
C GLN A 280 -17.78 7.99 -1.21
N GLY A 281 -17.23 6.79 -1.38
CA GLY A 281 -17.79 5.75 -2.24
C GLY A 281 -17.28 5.82 -3.68
N MET A 282 -16.14 6.49 -3.92
CA MET A 282 -15.52 6.49 -5.25
C MET A 282 -14.65 5.26 -5.41
N MET A 283 -15.03 4.36 -6.31
CA MET A 283 -14.22 3.21 -6.72
C MET A 283 -13.16 3.65 -7.71
N ARG A 284 -11.94 3.15 -7.54
CA ARG A 284 -10.76 3.40 -8.37
C ARG A 284 -9.98 2.11 -8.59
N PRO A 285 -9.11 2.02 -9.61
CA PRO A 285 -8.29 0.82 -9.84
C PRO A 285 -7.35 0.50 -8.69
N CYS A 286 -6.72 1.52 -8.08
CA CYS A 286 -5.88 1.37 -6.89
C CYS A 286 -5.86 2.64 -6.04
N VAL A 287 -5.26 2.54 -4.85
CA VAL A 287 -5.18 3.62 -3.87
C VAL A 287 -4.46 4.88 -4.39
N MET A 288 -3.45 4.72 -5.24
CA MET A 288 -2.65 5.82 -5.78
C MET A 288 -3.21 6.39 -7.09
N GLN A 289 -4.12 5.71 -7.76
CA GLN A 289 -4.65 6.12 -9.05
C GLN A 289 -5.95 6.90 -8.86
N SER A 290 -5.91 8.20 -9.13
CA SER A 290 -7.06 9.08 -8.93
C SER A 290 -8.13 8.98 -10.03
N GLN A 291 -7.78 8.48 -11.19
CA GLN A 291 -8.65 8.26 -12.35
C GLN A 291 -8.37 6.88 -12.96
N PRO A 292 -9.32 6.18 -13.58
CA PRO A 292 -10.75 6.51 -13.58
C PRO A 292 -11.37 6.35 -12.19
N GLU A 293 -12.52 7.00 -11.96
CA GLU A 293 -13.29 6.83 -10.72
C GLU A 293 -14.80 6.76 -10.99
N VAL A 294 -15.51 5.94 -10.21
CA VAL A 294 -16.95 5.73 -10.31
C VAL A 294 -17.58 5.68 -8.92
N ASN A 295 -18.73 6.33 -8.72
CA ASN A 295 -19.44 6.30 -7.44
C ASN A 295 -20.26 5.01 -7.30
N VAL A 296 -19.82 4.10 -6.42
CA VAL A 296 -20.46 2.79 -6.21
C VAL A 296 -21.85 2.86 -5.58
N PHE A 297 -22.15 3.93 -4.86
CA PHE A 297 -23.48 4.11 -4.26
C PHE A 297 -24.50 4.66 -5.25
N ALA A 298 -24.05 5.24 -6.37
CA ALA A 298 -24.93 5.68 -7.45
C ALA A 298 -25.16 4.56 -8.48
N GLU A 299 -24.10 3.86 -8.88
CA GLU A 299 -24.14 2.89 -9.98
C GLU A 299 -24.31 1.42 -9.53
N GLY A 300 -24.10 1.13 -8.23
CA GLY A 300 -23.98 -0.22 -7.72
C GLY A 300 -22.59 -0.83 -7.99
N PHE A 301 -22.21 -1.86 -7.21
CA PHE A 301 -20.85 -2.39 -7.23
C PHE A 301 -20.49 -3.05 -8.57
N GLN A 302 -21.33 -3.93 -9.09
CA GLN A 302 -21.04 -4.69 -10.30
C GLN A 302 -20.80 -3.77 -11.50
N ARG A 303 -21.70 -2.81 -11.72
CA ARG A 303 -21.56 -1.84 -12.82
C ARG A 303 -20.33 -0.94 -12.65
N SER A 304 -20.07 -0.49 -11.42
CA SER A 304 -18.88 0.31 -11.13
C SER A 304 -17.60 -0.46 -11.44
N TRP A 305 -17.53 -1.73 -11.07
CA TRP A 305 -16.40 -2.60 -11.38
C TRP A 305 -16.20 -2.77 -12.89
N GLU A 306 -17.26 -3.05 -13.63
CA GLU A 306 -17.20 -3.18 -15.09
C GLU A 306 -16.68 -1.91 -15.75
N MET A 307 -17.15 -0.74 -15.31
CA MET A 307 -16.69 0.56 -15.81
C MET A 307 -15.21 0.79 -15.50
N ILE A 308 -14.79 0.56 -14.26
CA ILE A 308 -13.39 0.74 -13.83
C ILE A 308 -12.47 -0.23 -14.57
N SER A 309 -12.84 -1.50 -14.67
CA SER A 309 -12.04 -2.51 -15.37
C SER A 309 -11.89 -2.19 -16.86
N ALA A 310 -12.98 -1.80 -17.52
CA ALA A 310 -12.94 -1.41 -18.94
C ALA A 310 -12.04 -0.18 -19.17
N GLN A 311 -12.22 0.88 -18.39
CA GLN A 311 -11.39 2.10 -18.51
C GLN A 311 -9.92 1.85 -18.18
N THR A 312 -9.62 0.97 -17.22
CA THR A 312 -8.25 0.63 -16.86
C THR A 312 -7.51 -0.09 -18.00
N LYS A 313 -8.19 -0.90 -18.77
CA LYS A 313 -7.61 -1.59 -19.94
C LYS A 313 -7.16 -0.64 -21.04
N GLU A 314 -7.79 0.52 -21.16
CA GLU A 314 -7.43 1.54 -22.13
C GLU A 314 -6.22 2.39 -21.70
N ILE A 315 -5.77 2.27 -20.46
CA ILE A 315 -4.63 3.03 -19.96
C ILE A 315 -3.33 2.44 -20.54
N LEU A 316 -2.58 3.29 -21.21
CA LEU A 316 -1.27 2.98 -21.78
C LEU A 316 -0.17 3.74 -21.05
N ILE A 317 0.93 3.07 -20.79
CA ILE A 317 2.16 3.72 -20.32
C ILE A 317 3.00 4.22 -21.51
N ASN A 318 4.00 5.05 -21.22
CA ASN A 318 4.87 5.61 -22.25
C ASN A 318 5.52 4.53 -23.12
N GLU A 319 5.53 4.75 -24.43
CA GLU A 319 6.10 3.82 -25.41
C GLU A 319 7.58 3.51 -25.15
N ARG A 320 8.37 4.49 -24.70
CA ARG A 320 9.79 4.28 -24.36
C ARG A 320 10.00 3.24 -23.25
N CYS A 321 8.97 2.95 -22.44
CA CYS A 321 9.04 1.91 -21.41
C CYS A 321 8.99 0.50 -22.00
N THR A 322 8.54 0.33 -23.25
CA THR A 322 8.41 -0.99 -23.89
C THR A 322 9.76 -1.58 -24.30
N GLU A 323 10.75 -0.73 -24.58
CA GLU A 323 12.10 -1.13 -25.03
C GLU A 323 13.18 -0.76 -23.99
N CYS A 324 12.77 -0.32 -22.81
CA CYS A 324 13.70 0.12 -21.79
C CYS A 324 14.46 -1.04 -21.16
N LYS A 325 15.79 -1.07 -21.25
CA LYS A 325 16.64 -2.11 -20.68
C LYS A 325 16.48 -2.32 -19.17
N TYR A 326 16.02 -1.28 -18.45
CA TYR A 326 15.75 -1.36 -17.00
C TYR A 326 14.33 -1.87 -16.68
N ARG A 327 13.52 -2.15 -17.69
CA ARG A 327 12.14 -2.62 -17.50
C ARG A 327 12.02 -3.85 -16.59
N PRO A 328 12.93 -4.87 -16.68
CA PRO A 328 12.84 -6.04 -15.81
C PRO A 328 12.93 -5.74 -14.31
N ILE A 329 13.66 -4.70 -13.94
CA ILE A 329 13.87 -4.30 -12.53
C ILE A 329 13.06 -3.04 -12.16
N CYS A 330 12.34 -2.43 -13.11
CA CYS A 330 11.57 -1.21 -12.91
C CYS A 330 10.17 -1.51 -12.40
N ASN A 331 9.74 -0.80 -11.35
CA ASN A 331 8.36 -0.79 -10.88
C ASN A 331 7.52 0.19 -11.69
N THR A 332 7.53 0.07 -13.02
CA THR A 332 6.74 0.96 -13.89
C THR A 332 5.29 1.02 -13.45
N CYS A 333 4.80 2.23 -13.19
CA CYS A 333 3.50 2.46 -12.61
C CYS A 333 2.76 3.59 -13.34
N ALA A 334 1.58 3.29 -13.87
CA ALA A 334 0.73 4.28 -14.53
C ALA A 334 0.26 5.38 -13.57
N ALA A 335 -0.03 5.02 -12.30
CA ALA A 335 -0.38 6.01 -11.29
C ALA A 335 0.77 6.99 -11.02
N ALA A 336 2.02 6.53 -10.96
CA ALA A 336 3.17 7.43 -10.80
C ALA A 336 3.34 8.35 -12.01
N ALA A 337 3.13 7.85 -13.23
CA ALA A 337 3.17 8.69 -14.43
C ALA A 337 2.12 9.80 -14.35
N LEU A 338 0.86 9.45 -14.08
CA LEU A 338 -0.22 10.41 -13.91
C LEU A 338 0.10 11.46 -12.82
N LEU A 339 0.57 11.02 -11.66
CA LEU A 339 0.85 11.89 -10.52
C LEU A 339 2.02 12.85 -10.76
N GLU A 340 3.07 12.40 -11.46
CA GLU A 340 4.25 13.22 -11.73
C GLU A 340 4.12 14.13 -12.96
N THR A 341 3.29 13.74 -13.94
CA THR A 341 3.25 14.42 -15.24
C THR A 341 1.87 14.92 -15.66
N GLY A 342 0.82 14.50 -14.97
CA GLY A 342 -0.56 14.75 -15.36
C GLY A 342 -1.07 13.85 -16.49
N ASP A 343 -0.25 12.89 -16.96
CA ASP A 343 -0.56 12.00 -18.08
C ASP A 343 -0.09 10.57 -17.80
N TYR A 344 -0.89 9.57 -18.15
CA TYR A 344 -0.53 8.16 -18.04
C TYR A 344 0.63 7.77 -18.96
N GLU A 345 0.72 8.40 -20.12
CA GLU A 345 1.83 8.22 -21.08
C GLU A 345 3.04 9.11 -20.76
N GLY A 346 2.99 9.89 -19.68
CA GLY A 346 4.12 10.64 -19.16
C GLY A 346 5.24 9.73 -18.68
N ILE A 347 6.48 10.25 -18.62
CA ILE A 347 7.61 9.52 -18.05
C ILE A 347 7.77 9.97 -16.59
N PRO A 348 7.52 9.10 -15.60
CA PRO A 348 7.74 9.42 -14.18
C PRO A 348 9.25 9.46 -13.91
N LYS A 349 9.83 10.65 -13.94
CA LYS A 349 11.28 10.86 -13.84
C LYS A 349 11.87 10.24 -12.58
N TYR A 350 11.17 10.37 -11.45
CA TYR A 350 11.65 9.84 -10.19
C TYR A 350 11.84 8.32 -10.22
N ILE A 351 10.85 7.56 -10.72
CA ILE A 351 10.98 6.09 -10.86
C ILE A 351 12.14 5.74 -11.80
N CYS A 352 12.28 6.46 -12.91
CA CYS A 352 13.36 6.23 -13.85
C CYS A 352 14.74 6.45 -13.22
N GLU A 353 14.91 7.53 -12.47
CA GLU A 353 16.16 7.85 -11.77
C GLU A 353 16.42 6.86 -10.63
N TYR A 354 15.41 6.57 -9.81
CA TYR A 354 15.50 5.56 -8.75
C TYR A 354 15.95 4.20 -9.30
N THR A 355 15.36 3.73 -10.39
CA THR A 355 15.70 2.43 -10.99
C THR A 355 17.15 2.41 -11.50
N LYS A 356 17.61 3.50 -12.13
CA LYS A 356 18.98 3.63 -12.61
C LYS A 356 19.99 3.66 -11.46
N GLU A 357 19.71 4.43 -10.41
CA GLU A 357 20.57 4.50 -9.22
C GLU A 357 20.58 3.15 -8.48
N PHE A 358 19.42 2.50 -8.34
CA PHE A 358 19.33 1.17 -7.75
C PHE A 358 20.20 0.15 -8.51
N TYR A 359 20.15 0.14 -9.85
CA TYR A 359 21.00 -0.71 -10.67
C TYR A 359 22.50 -0.43 -10.47
N LYS A 360 22.91 0.85 -10.45
CA LYS A 360 24.30 1.23 -10.19
C LYS A 360 24.77 0.73 -8.81
N ILE A 361 23.96 0.97 -7.78
CA ILE A 361 24.26 0.55 -6.39
C ILE A 361 24.33 -0.98 -6.27
N MET A 362 23.45 -1.72 -6.97
CA MET A 362 23.52 -3.19 -7.00
C MET A 362 24.77 -3.70 -7.73
N LYS A 363 25.29 -2.95 -8.70
CA LYS A 363 26.53 -3.28 -9.42
C LYS A 363 27.79 -3.00 -8.63
N GLU A 364 27.73 -2.10 -7.64
CA GLU A 364 28.84 -1.81 -6.74
C GLU A 364 28.96 -2.92 -5.66
N ARG A 365 29.90 -3.85 -5.88
CA ARG A 365 30.21 -4.96 -4.96
C ARG A 365 31.12 -4.51 -3.81
N ARG A 366 30.64 -3.64 -2.93
CA ARG A 366 31.38 -3.22 -1.73
C ARG A 366 30.62 -3.56 -0.47
#